data_6fa685662596f5b93b6c657d2ede3d49
#
_entry.id   6fa685662596f5b93b6c657d2ede3d49
#
_cell.length_a   1.000
_cell.length_b   1.000
_cell.length_c   1.000
_cell.angle_alpha   90.00
_cell.angle_beta   90.00
_cell.angle_gamma   90.00
#
_symmetry.space_group_name_H-M   'P 1'
#
loop_
_entity.id
_entity.type
_entity.pdbx_description
1 polymer ?
#
loop_
_entity_poly.entity_id
_entity_poly.type
_entity_poly.pdbx_seq_one_letter_code
_entity_poly.pdbx_strand_id
1 'polypeptide(L)'
;MSYFIYARKSRKDADLEALGIDVLERHITTLLELAKTLLLPIGAIYREVVSGDSIDSRPVMSQVMAEVESCMWDGCLVMDVDRLARGDTIDQGRVQRAFFYSNTKIVTPNKTYDPANEYDNEYFEFSLFMSRREYATIKRRMQRGRERSSSDGYYVGNIPPYGWRRVIAPDGKHFSLAPDPTESPVLDLMYD
;
A
#
# COMPACT_ATOMS: atom_id res chain seq x y z
N MET A 1 -8.11 9.91 -27.12
CA MET A 1 -8.47 8.91 -26.09
C MET A 1 -7.18 8.27 -25.62
N SER A 2 -6.82 8.43 -24.35
CA SER A 2 -5.60 7.84 -23.80
C SER A 2 -5.83 7.33 -22.38
N TYR A 3 -5.13 6.24 -22.06
CA TYR A 3 -5.17 5.57 -20.77
C TYR A 3 -3.85 5.78 -20.05
N PHE A 4 -3.86 5.73 -18.72
CA PHE A 4 -2.63 5.70 -17.94
C PHE A 4 -2.53 4.41 -17.11
N ILE A 5 -1.31 4.03 -16.78
CA ILE A 5 -1.03 2.95 -15.84
C ILE A 5 -0.63 3.57 -14.50
N TYR A 6 -1.24 3.10 -13.43
CA TYR A 6 -0.82 3.45 -12.08
C TYR A 6 -0.35 2.20 -11.34
N ALA A 7 0.92 2.18 -10.97
CA ALA A 7 1.54 1.10 -10.24
C ALA A 7 2.11 1.60 -8.90
N ARG A 8 1.77 0.89 -7.82
CA ARG A 8 2.21 1.22 -6.47
C ARG A 8 2.78 0.00 -5.75
N LYS A 9 3.90 0.20 -5.05
CA LYS A 9 4.44 -0.77 -4.09
C LYS A 9 4.64 -0.13 -2.72
N SER A 10 4.67 -0.97 -1.66
CA SER A 10 5.03 -0.52 -0.33
C SER A 10 6.56 -0.52 -0.17
N ARG A 11 7.08 0.27 0.78
CA ARG A 11 8.54 0.23 1.10
C ARG A 11 8.99 -1.13 1.65
N LYS A 12 8.08 -1.94 2.21
CA LYS A 12 8.39 -3.29 2.71
C LYS A 12 8.65 -4.29 1.58
N ASP A 13 8.15 -4.01 0.37
CA ASP A 13 8.43 -4.85 -0.79
C ASP A 13 9.87 -4.66 -1.31
N ALA A 14 10.63 -3.67 -0.77
CA ALA A 14 12.06 -3.51 -1.02
C ALA A 14 12.89 -4.71 -0.52
N ASP A 15 12.41 -5.45 0.48
CA ASP A 15 13.06 -6.68 0.92
C ASP A 15 13.01 -7.79 -0.16
N LEU A 16 11.98 -7.78 -1.01
CA LEU A 16 11.87 -8.67 -2.18
C LEU A 16 12.81 -8.24 -3.32
N GLU A 17 13.17 -6.97 -3.39
CA GLU A 17 14.16 -6.47 -4.37
C GLU A 17 15.57 -6.98 -4.07
N ALA A 18 15.91 -7.23 -2.80
CA ALA A 18 17.15 -7.90 -2.41
C ALA A 18 17.25 -9.33 -3.01
N LEU A 19 16.12 -9.92 -3.40
CA LEU A 19 16.00 -11.19 -4.11
C LEU A 19 15.94 -11.03 -5.65
N GLY A 20 16.14 -9.81 -6.18
CA GLY A 20 16.11 -9.53 -7.62
C GLY A 20 14.71 -9.47 -8.26
N ILE A 21 13.65 -9.38 -7.45
CA ILE A 21 12.28 -9.33 -7.95
C ILE A 21 11.76 -7.89 -7.84
N ASP A 22 11.76 -7.15 -8.94
CA ASP A 22 11.08 -5.85 -8.99
C ASP A 22 9.57 -6.04 -9.20
N VAL A 23 8.84 -6.03 -8.07
CA VAL A 23 7.38 -6.18 -8.03
C VAL A 23 6.68 -5.08 -8.82
N LEU A 24 7.22 -3.85 -8.81
CA LEU A 24 6.62 -2.71 -9.50
C LEU A 24 6.70 -2.87 -11.02
N GLU A 25 7.88 -3.18 -11.56
CA GLU A 25 8.07 -3.39 -13.00
C GLU A 25 7.31 -4.63 -13.50
N ARG A 26 7.18 -5.66 -12.68
CA ARG A 26 6.35 -6.81 -12.99
C ARG A 26 4.87 -6.45 -13.13
N HIS A 27 4.33 -5.61 -12.23
CA HIS A 27 2.96 -5.10 -12.34
C HIS A 27 2.78 -4.26 -13.60
N ILE A 28 3.73 -3.39 -13.91
CA ILE A 28 3.69 -2.54 -15.12
C ILE A 28 3.71 -3.40 -16.38
N THR A 29 4.57 -4.41 -16.44
CA THR A 29 4.65 -5.35 -17.57
C THR A 29 3.30 -6.05 -17.79
N THR A 30 2.70 -6.58 -16.73
CA THR A 30 1.37 -7.23 -16.81
C THR A 30 0.30 -6.26 -17.32
N LEU A 31 0.29 -5.01 -16.84
CA LEU A 31 -0.69 -4.00 -17.27
C LEU A 31 -0.44 -3.52 -18.71
N LEU A 32 0.81 -3.47 -19.17
CA LEU A 32 1.13 -3.17 -20.56
C LEU A 32 0.68 -4.30 -21.51
N GLU A 33 0.83 -5.56 -21.10
CA GLU A 33 0.32 -6.70 -21.86
C GLU A 33 -1.21 -6.68 -21.95
N LEU A 34 -1.88 -6.35 -20.84
CA LEU A 34 -3.32 -6.17 -20.81
C LEU A 34 -3.75 -5.02 -21.74
N ALA A 35 -3.07 -3.88 -21.69
CA ALA A 35 -3.33 -2.75 -22.57
C ALA A 35 -3.20 -3.13 -24.06
N LYS A 36 -2.16 -3.89 -24.42
CA LYS A 36 -1.99 -4.40 -25.79
C LYS A 36 -3.13 -5.32 -26.20
N THR A 37 -3.53 -6.23 -25.33
CA THR A 37 -4.62 -7.18 -25.60
C THR A 37 -5.96 -6.47 -25.83
N LEU A 38 -6.21 -5.39 -25.05
CA LEU A 38 -7.43 -4.60 -25.15
C LEU A 38 -7.31 -3.44 -26.14
N LEU A 39 -6.18 -3.30 -26.84
CA LEU A 39 -5.89 -2.21 -27.81
C LEU A 39 -6.06 -0.81 -27.19
N LEU A 40 -5.67 -0.63 -25.92
CA LEU A 40 -5.79 0.63 -25.21
C LEU A 40 -4.50 1.46 -25.38
N PRO A 41 -4.58 2.69 -25.88
CA PRO A 41 -3.42 3.57 -26.04
C PRO A 41 -2.97 4.11 -24.69
N ILE A 42 -1.74 3.82 -24.29
CA ILE A 42 -1.15 4.28 -23.02
C ILE A 42 -0.42 5.60 -23.24
N GLY A 43 -0.87 6.65 -22.53
CA GLY A 43 -0.28 7.98 -22.57
C GLY A 43 0.74 8.24 -21.45
N ALA A 44 0.58 7.61 -20.29
CA ALA A 44 1.48 7.79 -19.15
C ALA A 44 1.58 6.54 -18.26
N ILE A 45 2.69 6.45 -17.52
CA ILE A 45 2.91 5.39 -16.51
C ILE A 45 3.37 6.05 -15.21
N TYR A 46 2.54 5.96 -14.18
CA TYR A 46 2.80 6.50 -12.86
C TYR A 46 3.31 5.42 -11.93
N ARG A 47 4.46 5.68 -11.31
CA ARG A 47 5.13 4.77 -10.36
C ARG A 47 5.16 5.41 -8.99
N GLU A 48 4.72 4.70 -7.97
CA GLU A 48 4.71 5.20 -6.61
C GLU A 48 5.28 4.17 -5.62
N VAL A 49 6.23 4.60 -4.81
CA VAL A 49 6.84 3.78 -3.75
C VAL A 49 6.59 4.47 -2.40
N VAL A 50 5.49 4.10 -1.75
CA VAL A 50 5.07 4.72 -0.49
C VAL A 50 4.54 3.69 0.49
N SER A 51 4.73 3.97 1.78
CA SER A 51 4.19 3.17 2.89
C SER A 51 2.92 3.77 3.51
N GLY A 52 2.47 4.93 3.03
CA GLY A 52 1.31 5.63 3.55
C GLY A 52 -0.01 5.08 3.03
N ASP A 53 -1.03 5.12 3.89
CA ASP A 53 -2.40 4.68 3.54
C ASP A 53 -3.25 5.83 3.00
N SER A 54 -2.94 7.10 3.34
CA SER A 54 -3.66 8.30 2.89
C SER A 54 -3.19 8.80 1.52
N ILE A 55 -4.12 9.31 0.72
CA ILE A 55 -3.83 9.96 -0.58
C ILE A 55 -2.90 11.17 -0.38
N ASP A 56 -3.06 11.94 0.68
CA ASP A 56 -2.24 13.14 0.94
C ASP A 56 -0.76 12.78 1.18
N SER A 57 -0.46 11.56 1.61
CA SER A 57 0.91 11.04 1.73
C SER A 57 1.47 10.45 0.42
N ARG A 58 0.70 10.53 -0.68
CA ARG A 58 0.97 9.89 -1.98
C ARG A 58 1.03 10.97 -3.08
N PRO A 59 2.17 11.61 -3.29
CA PRO A 59 2.29 12.76 -4.20
C PRO A 59 1.94 12.40 -5.64
N VAL A 60 2.31 11.18 -6.11
CA VAL A 60 1.97 10.72 -7.46
C VAL A 60 0.48 10.49 -7.59
N MET A 61 -0.17 9.90 -6.57
CA MET A 61 -1.62 9.72 -6.57
C MET A 61 -2.36 11.05 -6.54
N SER A 62 -1.85 12.05 -5.81
CA SER A 62 -2.44 13.40 -5.78
C SER A 62 -2.39 14.04 -7.16
N GLN A 63 -1.29 13.89 -7.90
CA GLN A 63 -1.17 14.33 -9.29
C GLN A 63 -2.18 13.62 -10.20
N VAL A 64 -2.23 12.28 -10.13
CA VAL A 64 -3.18 11.46 -10.90
C VAL A 64 -4.61 11.89 -10.64
N MET A 65 -4.97 12.15 -9.38
CA MET A 65 -6.32 12.61 -9.03
C MET A 65 -6.66 13.96 -9.69
N ALA A 66 -5.73 14.91 -9.68
CA ALA A 66 -5.94 16.21 -10.34
C ALA A 66 -6.11 16.09 -11.87
N GLU A 67 -5.36 15.18 -12.49
CA GLU A 67 -5.48 14.90 -13.93
C GLU A 67 -6.79 14.18 -14.29
N VAL A 68 -7.24 13.24 -13.45
CA VAL A 68 -8.54 12.58 -13.59
C VAL A 68 -9.69 13.60 -13.44
N GLU A 69 -9.65 14.44 -12.40
CA GLU A 69 -10.63 15.50 -12.18
C GLU A 69 -10.69 16.50 -13.32
N SER A 70 -9.57 16.69 -14.03
CA SER A 70 -9.49 17.54 -15.24
C SER A 70 -9.97 16.82 -16.52
N CYS A 71 -10.49 15.59 -16.41
CA CYS A 71 -10.96 14.78 -17.55
C CYS A 71 -9.87 14.55 -18.61
N MET A 72 -8.59 14.47 -18.21
CA MET A 72 -7.47 14.29 -19.13
C MET A 72 -7.41 12.85 -19.68
N TRP A 73 -7.97 11.89 -18.97
CA TRP A 73 -7.83 10.46 -19.22
C TRP A 73 -9.17 9.77 -19.46
N ASP A 74 -9.22 8.85 -20.42
CA ASP A 74 -10.39 8.00 -20.67
C ASP A 74 -10.43 6.80 -19.72
N GLY A 75 -9.27 6.40 -19.18
CA GLY A 75 -9.20 5.30 -18.22
C GLY A 75 -7.84 5.13 -17.56
N CYS A 76 -7.89 4.34 -16.50
CA CYS A 76 -6.76 3.97 -15.66
C CYS A 76 -6.58 2.46 -15.65
N LEU A 77 -5.36 1.96 -15.85
CA LEU A 77 -5.01 0.56 -15.64
C LEU A 77 -4.33 0.38 -14.29
N VAL A 78 -4.85 -0.52 -13.48
CA VAL A 78 -4.30 -0.88 -12.16
C VAL A 78 -4.38 -2.38 -11.93
N MET A 79 -3.49 -2.93 -11.10
CA MET A 79 -3.52 -4.36 -10.77
C MET A 79 -4.76 -4.73 -9.96
N ASP A 80 -5.20 -3.83 -9.07
CA ASP A 80 -6.40 -3.99 -8.26
C ASP A 80 -6.91 -2.61 -7.81
N VAL A 81 -8.19 -2.52 -7.48
CA VAL A 81 -8.83 -1.28 -7.02
C VAL A 81 -8.23 -0.76 -5.69
N ASP A 82 -7.68 -1.67 -4.86
CA ASP A 82 -6.99 -1.32 -3.61
C ASP A 82 -5.72 -0.47 -3.83
N ARG A 83 -5.17 -0.49 -5.04
CA ARG A 83 -4.01 0.35 -5.41
C ARG A 83 -4.38 1.81 -5.51
N LEU A 84 -5.61 2.11 -5.91
CA LEU A 84 -6.12 3.47 -5.98
C LEU A 84 -6.44 4.01 -4.58
N ALA A 85 -7.25 3.29 -3.79
CA ALA A 85 -7.70 3.74 -2.48
C ALA A 85 -7.75 2.59 -1.47
N ARG A 86 -6.70 2.45 -0.68
CA ARG A 86 -6.62 1.43 0.39
C ARG A 86 -6.99 1.98 1.77
N GLY A 87 -6.99 3.30 1.93
CA GLY A 87 -7.07 4.01 3.19
C GLY A 87 -8.44 4.02 3.85
N ASP A 88 -8.83 5.19 4.28
CA ASP A 88 -10.09 5.41 4.95
C ASP A 88 -11.25 5.64 3.95
N THR A 89 -12.45 5.84 4.50
CA THR A 89 -13.67 6.06 3.72
C THR A 89 -13.63 7.38 2.94
N ILE A 90 -12.89 8.37 3.44
CA ILE A 90 -12.78 9.70 2.81
C ILE A 90 -11.99 9.56 1.52
N ASP A 91 -10.82 8.92 1.57
CA ASP A 91 -9.99 8.68 0.39
C ASP A 91 -10.71 7.81 -0.65
N GLN A 92 -11.40 6.77 -0.22
CA GLN A 92 -12.21 5.94 -1.11
C GLN A 92 -13.32 6.75 -1.79
N GLY A 93 -14.02 7.60 -1.05
CA GLY A 93 -15.04 8.48 -1.58
C GLY A 93 -14.48 9.52 -2.55
N ARG A 94 -13.27 10.07 -2.28
CA ARG A 94 -12.58 10.99 -3.22
C ARG A 94 -12.28 10.30 -4.55
N VAL A 95 -11.65 9.12 -4.52
CA VAL A 95 -11.33 8.36 -5.74
C VAL A 95 -12.60 8.03 -6.51
N GLN A 96 -13.59 7.45 -5.85
CA GLN A 96 -14.85 7.12 -6.50
C GLN A 96 -15.48 8.32 -7.19
N ARG A 97 -15.62 9.43 -6.47
CA ARG A 97 -16.21 10.66 -7.03
C ARG A 97 -15.43 11.20 -8.20
N ALA A 98 -14.09 11.26 -8.12
CA ALA A 98 -13.25 11.76 -9.20
C ALA A 98 -13.42 10.91 -10.47
N PHE A 99 -13.33 9.58 -10.36
CA PHE A 99 -13.47 8.68 -11.50
C PHE A 99 -14.90 8.66 -12.07
N PHE A 100 -15.92 8.76 -11.20
CA PHE A 100 -17.31 8.84 -11.62
C PHE A 100 -17.60 10.15 -12.40
N TYR A 101 -17.25 11.31 -11.85
CA TYR A 101 -17.54 12.60 -12.50
C TYR A 101 -16.71 12.85 -13.76
N SER A 102 -15.49 12.34 -13.82
CA SER A 102 -14.66 12.42 -15.02
C SER A 102 -15.01 11.38 -16.07
N ASN A 103 -15.88 10.41 -15.74
CA ASN A 103 -16.19 9.26 -16.57
C ASN A 103 -14.94 8.44 -16.98
N THR A 104 -13.92 8.41 -16.11
CA THR A 104 -12.66 7.69 -16.32
C THR A 104 -12.81 6.22 -15.96
N LYS A 105 -12.66 5.32 -16.93
CA LYS A 105 -12.77 3.87 -16.70
C LYS A 105 -11.63 3.33 -15.86
N ILE A 106 -11.90 2.29 -15.06
CA ILE A 106 -10.88 1.58 -14.30
C ILE A 106 -10.75 0.17 -14.86
N VAL A 107 -9.56 -0.16 -15.36
CA VAL A 107 -9.26 -1.44 -15.98
C VAL A 107 -8.33 -2.22 -15.07
N THR A 108 -8.77 -3.41 -14.64
CA THR A 108 -7.94 -4.37 -13.90
C THR A 108 -7.81 -5.66 -14.72
N PRO A 109 -6.86 -6.53 -14.41
CA PRO A 109 -6.76 -7.84 -15.07
C PRO A 109 -8.03 -8.69 -14.98
N ASN A 110 -8.84 -8.47 -13.94
CA ASN A 110 -10.04 -9.26 -13.67
C ASN A 110 -11.31 -8.65 -14.27
N LYS A 111 -11.40 -7.32 -14.28
CA LYS A 111 -12.62 -6.61 -14.69
C LYS A 111 -12.32 -5.17 -15.10
N THR A 112 -13.11 -4.66 -16.04
CA THR A 112 -13.21 -3.24 -16.35
C THR A 112 -14.42 -2.66 -15.62
N TYR A 113 -14.24 -1.54 -14.93
CA TYR A 113 -15.30 -0.78 -14.28
C TYR A 113 -15.58 0.46 -15.13
N ASP A 114 -16.80 0.56 -15.61
CA ASP A 114 -17.28 1.71 -16.38
C ASP A 114 -18.14 2.59 -15.47
N PRO A 115 -17.71 3.83 -15.15
CA PRO A 115 -18.49 4.72 -14.27
C PRO A 115 -19.87 5.07 -14.82
N ALA A 116 -20.07 5.00 -16.13
CA ALA A 116 -21.38 5.23 -16.77
C ALA A 116 -22.36 4.07 -16.54
N ASN A 117 -21.87 2.90 -16.09
CA ASN A 117 -22.69 1.73 -15.77
C ASN A 117 -22.93 1.67 -14.27
N GLU A 118 -24.18 1.78 -13.85
CA GLU A 118 -24.60 1.76 -12.44
C GLU A 118 -24.13 0.51 -11.70
N TYR A 119 -24.27 -0.67 -12.31
CA TYR A 119 -23.81 -1.94 -11.72
C TYR A 119 -22.30 -2.00 -11.52
N ASP A 120 -21.52 -1.44 -12.44
CA ASP A 120 -20.06 -1.40 -12.32
C ASP A 120 -19.63 -0.42 -11.23
N ASN A 121 -20.35 0.69 -11.07
CA ASN A 121 -20.10 1.64 -10.01
C ASN A 121 -20.40 1.05 -8.63
N GLU A 122 -21.56 0.38 -8.46
CA GLU A 122 -21.89 -0.34 -7.22
C GLU A 122 -20.85 -1.42 -6.89
N TYR A 123 -20.43 -2.17 -7.90
CA TYR A 123 -19.42 -3.22 -7.71
C TYR A 123 -18.05 -2.63 -7.35
N PHE A 124 -17.69 -1.49 -7.91
CA PHE A 124 -16.47 -0.76 -7.53
C PHE A 124 -16.51 -0.30 -6.08
N GLU A 125 -17.61 0.30 -5.63
CA GLU A 125 -17.83 0.67 -4.23
C GLU A 125 -17.71 -0.53 -3.30
N PHE A 126 -18.37 -1.63 -3.65
CA PHE A 126 -18.29 -2.87 -2.88
C PHE A 126 -16.85 -3.41 -2.81
N SER A 127 -16.11 -3.37 -3.92
CA SER A 127 -14.71 -3.80 -3.97
C SER A 127 -13.82 -2.95 -3.05
N LEU A 128 -13.98 -1.63 -3.05
CA LEU A 128 -13.30 -0.72 -2.14
C LEU A 128 -13.64 -1.01 -0.68
N PHE A 129 -14.91 -1.23 -0.37
CA PHE A 129 -15.38 -1.58 0.97
C PHE A 129 -14.75 -2.90 1.46
N MET A 130 -14.73 -3.93 0.61
CA MET A 130 -14.13 -5.23 0.96
C MET A 130 -12.63 -5.12 1.20
N SER A 131 -11.91 -4.40 0.35
CA SER A 131 -10.47 -4.13 0.53
C SER A 131 -10.18 -3.45 1.87
N ARG A 132 -11.00 -2.48 2.27
CA ARG A 132 -10.87 -1.83 3.58
C ARG A 132 -11.11 -2.80 4.73
N ARG A 133 -12.15 -3.63 4.63
CA ARG A 133 -12.49 -4.62 5.66
C ARG A 133 -11.37 -5.65 5.85
N GLU A 134 -10.79 -6.11 4.75
CA GLU A 134 -9.66 -7.01 4.78
C GLU A 134 -8.44 -6.36 5.45
N TYR A 135 -8.09 -5.14 5.05
CA TYR A 135 -7.00 -4.38 5.67
C TYR A 135 -7.20 -4.19 7.17
N ALA A 136 -8.40 -3.78 7.61
CA ALA A 136 -8.72 -3.64 9.02
C ALA A 136 -8.59 -4.97 9.78
N THR A 137 -8.94 -6.08 9.16
CA THR A 137 -8.82 -7.42 9.74
C THR A 137 -7.34 -7.82 9.89
N ILE A 138 -6.51 -7.58 8.87
CA ILE A 138 -5.06 -7.82 8.92
C ILE A 138 -4.43 -6.97 10.03
N LYS A 139 -4.72 -5.66 10.05
CA LYS A 139 -4.20 -4.74 11.09
C LYS A 139 -4.56 -5.21 12.50
N ARG A 140 -5.81 -5.64 12.71
CA ARG A 140 -6.28 -6.18 14.00
C ARG A 140 -5.55 -7.46 14.40
N ARG A 141 -5.31 -8.37 13.44
CA ARG A 141 -4.55 -9.61 13.69
C ARG A 141 -3.11 -9.31 14.06
N MET A 142 -2.46 -8.39 13.35
CA MET A 142 -1.09 -7.96 13.65
C MET A 142 -0.99 -7.31 15.04
N GLN A 143 -1.96 -6.46 15.39
CA GLN A 143 -2.01 -5.80 16.70
C GLN A 143 -2.15 -6.84 17.82
N ARG A 144 -3.10 -7.77 17.69
CA ARG A 144 -3.27 -8.87 18.66
C ARG A 144 -2.02 -9.75 18.79
N GLY A 145 -1.33 -9.99 17.67
CA GLY A 145 -0.07 -10.72 17.68
C GLY A 145 1.01 -9.98 18.50
N ARG A 146 1.12 -8.65 18.32
CA ARG A 146 2.04 -7.82 19.13
C ARG A 146 1.68 -7.80 20.61
N GLU A 147 0.40 -7.62 20.93
CA GLU A 147 -0.09 -7.65 22.31
C GLU A 147 0.22 -8.99 22.99
N ARG A 148 -0.03 -10.09 22.30
CA ARG A 148 0.30 -11.43 22.80
C ARG A 148 1.81 -11.59 23.03
N SER A 149 2.64 -11.27 22.03
CA SER A 149 4.10 -11.35 22.17
C SER A 149 4.61 -10.48 23.31
N SER A 150 4.05 -9.28 23.50
CA SER A 150 4.40 -8.41 24.63
C SER A 150 3.97 -9.01 25.97
N SER A 151 2.77 -9.62 26.05
CA SER A 151 2.29 -10.29 27.25
C SER A 151 3.12 -11.53 27.61
N ASP A 152 3.68 -12.20 26.59
CA ASP A 152 4.60 -13.34 26.76
C ASP A 152 6.04 -12.89 27.13
N GLY A 153 6.26 -11.55 27.31
CA GLY A 153 7.53 -10.97 27.71
C GLY A 153 8.53 -10.70 26.59
N TYR A 154 8.12 -10.81 25.33
CA TYR A 154 8.98 -10.52 24.18
C TYR A 154 8.99 -9.04 23.83
N TYR A 155 10.10 -8.59 23.27
CA TYR A 155 10.23 -7.21 22.79
C TYR A 155 9.59 -7.04 21.42
N VAL A 156 8.58 -6.19 21.33
CA VAL A 156 7.81 -5.94 20.10
C VAL A 156 8.12 -4.61 19.42
N GLY A 157 9.02 -3.80 19.99
CA GLY A 157 9.45 -2.53 19.43
C GLY A 157 10.39 -2.71 18.24
N ASN A 158 10.46 -1.69 17.39
CA ASN A 158 11.39 -1.68 16.26
C ASN A 158 12.79 -1.18 16.66
N ILE A 159 12.84 -0.11 17.45
CA ILE A 159 14.07 0.52 17.94
C ILE A 159 14.17 0.24 19.43
N PRO A 160 15.25 -0.44 19.92
CA PRO A 160 15.43 -0.68 21.33
C PRO A 160 15.69 0.64 22.08
N PRO A 161 15.36 0.72 23.37
CA PRO A 161 15.74 1.86 24.21
C PRO A 161 17.26 2.00 24.30
N TYR A 162 17.75 3.22 24.56
CA TYR A 162 19.18 3.48 24.82
C TYR A 162 19.71 2.58 25.93
N GLY A 163 20.91 2.05 25.77
CA GLY A 163 21.52 1.09 26.69
C GLY A 163 21.11 -0.37 26.43
N TRP A 164 20.20 -0.62 25.50
CA TRP A 164 19.71 -1.95 25.19
C TRP A 164 19.84 -2.27 23.70
N ARG A 165 20.09 -3.52 23.36
CA ARG A 165 20.09 -4.04 21.99
C ARG A 165 19.07 -5.13 21.82
N ARG A 166 18.51 -5.20 20.61
CA ARG A 166 17.58 -6.27 20.23
C ARG A 166 18.35 -7.55 19.92
N VAL A 167 17.99 -8.63 20.58
CA VAL A 167 18.55 -9.98 20.37
C VAL A 167 17.42 -10.96 20.02
N ILE A 168 17.76 -12.04 19.33
CA ILE A 168 16.82 -13.12 19.06
C ILE A 168 16.57 -13.85 20.37
N ALA A 169 15.31 -14.05 20.74
CA ALA A 169 14.90 -14.81 21.91
C ALA A 169 15.26 -16.30 21.77
N PRO A 170 15.30 -17.07 22.88
CA PRO A 170 15.67 -18.49 22.83
C PRO A 170 14.79 -19.37 21.94
N ASP A 171 13.57 -18.94 21.64
CA ASP A 171 12.64 -19.61 20.72
C ASP A 171 13.00 -19.46 19.24
N GLY A 172 14.00 -18.61 18.91
CA GLY A 172 14.46 -18.35 17.55
C GLY A 172 13.49 -17.57 16.65
N LYS A 173 12.35 -17.09 17.20
CA LYS A 173 11.28 -16.44 16.43
C LYS A 173 10.99 -15.01 16.89
N HIS A 174 11.06 -14.77 18.18
CA HIS A 174 10.76 -13.49 18.78
C HIS A 174 12.04 -12.73 19.13
N PHE A 175 11.88 -11.48 19.55
CA PHE A 175 13.01 -10.66 19.99
C PHE A 175 12.92 -10.41 21.49
N SER A 176 14.07 -10.29 22.12
CA SER A 176 14.24 -9.86 23.50
C SER A 176 15.23 -8.68 23.55
N LEU A 177 15.37 -8.08 24.71
CA LEU A 177 16.36 -7.04 24.97
C LEU A 177 17.51 -7.62 25.77
N ALA A 178 18.75 -7.24 25.39
CA ALA A 178 19.96 -7.48 26.16
C ALA A 178 20.69 -6.14 26.32
N PRO A 179 21.46 -5.95 27.43
CA PRO A 179 22.28 -4.75 27.59
C PRO A 179 23.21 -4.55 26.39
N ASP A 180 23.32 -3.32 25.91
CA ASP A 180 24.29 -2.96 24.88
C ASP A 180 25.66 -2.75 25.54
N PRO A 181 26.74 -3.42 25.07
CA PRO A 181 28.05 -3.32 25.70
C PRO A 181 28.65 -1.91 25.72
N THR A 182 28.25 -1.05 24.81
CA THR A 182 28.77 0.30 24.66
C THR A 182 27.92 1.34 25.38
N GLU A 183 26.62 1.17 25.38
CA GLU A 183 25.66 2.14 25.92
C GLU A 183 25.25 1.84 27.37
N SER A 184 25.17 0.55 27.75
CA SER A 184 24.73 0.15 29.09
C SER A 184 25.61 0.71 30.21
N PRO A 185 26.98 0.73 30.12
CA PRO A 185 27.83 1.29 31.16
C PRO A 185 27.60 2.81 31.40
N VAL A 186 27.14 3.53 30.39
CA VAL A 186 26.80 4.94 30.50
C VAL A 186 25.53 5.13 31.33
N LEU A 187 24.54 4.24 31.16
CA LEU A 187 23.34 4.25 31.97
C LEU A 187 23.67 3.98 33.47
N ASP A 188 24.52 2.99 33.73
CA ASP A 188 24.92 2.65 35.08
C ASP A 188 25.56 3.88 35.80
N LEU A 189 26.43 4.63 35.08
CA LEU A 189 27.02 5.87 35.58
C LEU A 189 26.01 7.03 35.78
N MET A 190 24.83 6.98 35.18
CA MET A 190 23.79 8.02 35.35
C MET A 190 22.87 7.73 36.54
N TYR A 191 22.83 6.50 37.02
CA TYR A 191 21.94 6.07 38.11
C TYR A 191 22.69 5.78 39.44
N ASP A 192 24.03 5.75 39.45
CA ASP A 192 24.89 5.75 40.62
C ASP A 192 25.09 7.19 41.17
#